data_c61eff9ee2249a27b9263a52578ef94c
#
_entry.id   c61eff9ee2249a27b9263a52578ef94c
#
_cell.length_a   1.000
_cell.length_b   1.000
_cell.length_c   1.000
_cell.angle_alpha   90.00
_cell.angle_beta   90.00
_cell.angle_gamma   90.00
#
_symmetry.space_group_name_H-M   'P 1'
#
loop_
_entity.id
_entity.type
_entity.pdbx_description
1 polymer ?
#
loop_
_entity_poly.entity_id
_entity_poly.type
_entity_poly.pdbx_seq_one_letter_code
_entity_poly.pdbx_strand_id
1 'polypeptide(L)'
;MKAYKATDAAMCCQGHQFELGVVYKAKGDLAMCGNGFHCCQRLFDVQNCYSPANSRFFEVCIGKEWLEEGDKLCAREITLVRELTFAEVMAGLNLDGNGQPFEIGKNTNLGFNNRGNSNIGNSNIGNSNIGNYNEGNYNRGNYNEGNYNEGNYK
;
A
#
# COMPACT_ATOMS: atom_id res chain seq x y z
N MET A 1 9.64 14.01 -11.43
CA MET A 1 8.54 14.19 -10.46
C MET A 1 8.63 13.05 -9.44
N LYS A 2 8.33 13.32 -8.16
CA LYS A 2 8.23 12.29 -7.11
C LYS A 2 6.93 11.50 -7.27
N ALA A 3 7.00 10.18 -7.12
CA ALA A 3 5.87 9.27 -7.14
C ALA A 3 6.17 8.03 -6.27
N TYR A 4 5.28 7.04 -6.26
CA TYR A 4 5.40 5.83 -5.45
C TYR A 4 5.12 4.59 -6.29
N LYS A 5 5.87 3.54 -6.01
CA LYS A 5 5.73 2.23 -6.66
C LYS A 5 5.93 1.10 -5.66
N ALA A 6 5.28 -0.02 -5.91
CA ALA A 6 5.62 -1.26 -5.22
C ALA A 6 6.11 -2.33 -6.20
N THR A 7 6.80 -3.32 -5.64
CA THR A 7 7.29 -4.51 -6.31
C THR A 7 7.01 -5.73 -5.43
N ASP A 8 7.27 -6.92 -5.93
CA ASP A 8 7.38 -8.10 -5.09
C ASP A 8 8.62 -8.08 -4.18
N ALA A 9 8.81 -9.12 -3.39
CA ALA A 9 9.94 -9.24 -2.47
C ALA A 9 11.30 -9.28 -3.17
N ALA A 10 11.35 -9.71 -4.42
CA ALA A 10 12.57 -9.77 -5.26
C ALA A 10 12.86 -8.45 -6.00
N MET A 11 12.11 -7.37 -5.74
CA MET A 11 12.15 -6.12 -6.51
C MET A 11 11.75 -6.29 -7.97
N CYS A 12 10.88 -7.25 -8.26
CA CYS A 12 10.35 -7.48 -9.60
C CYS A 12 8.90 -6.96 -9.72
N CYS A 13 8.54 -6.42 -10.87
CA CYS A 13 7.21 -5.99 -11.20
C CYS A 13 6.93 -6.28 -12.68
N GLN A 14 5.92 -7.10 -12.97
CA GLN A 14 5.55 -7.52 -14.33
C GLN A 14 6.75 -8.04 -15.15
N GLY A 15 7.61 -8.84 -14.52
CA GLY A 15 8.78 -9.43 -15.16
C GLY A 15 9.98 -8.50 -15.31
N HIS A 16 9.86 -7.24 -14.87
CA HIS A 16 10.99 -6.30 -14.87
C HIS A 16 11.65 -6.27 -13.50
N GLN A 17 12.97 -6.54 -13.47
CA GLN A 17 13.79 -6.47 -12.27
C GLN A 17 14.28 -5.05 -12.04
N PHE A 18 14.08 -4.52 -10.84
CA PHE A 18 14.52 -3.18 -10.44
C PHE A 18 15.71 -3.23 -9.48
N GLU A 19 16.51 -2.16 -9.50
CA GLU A 19 17.57 -1.87 -8.55
C GLU A 19 17.48 -0.41 -8.10
N LEU A 20 17.87 -0.13 -6.87
CA LEU A 20 17.87 1.24 -6.34
C LEU A 20 18.88 2.12 -7.09
N GLY A 21 18.49 3.34 -7.38
CA GLY A 21 19.35 4.35 -8.02
C GLY A 21 19.55 4.17 -9.52
N VAL A 22 19.07 3.07 -10.12
CA VAL A 22 19.17 2.83 -11.55
C VAL A 22 18.04 3.54 -12.29
N VAL A 23 18.40 4.23 -13.39
CA VAL A 23 17.43 4.87 -14.29
C VAL A 23 16.98 3.86 -15.34
N TYR A 24 15.69 3.54 -15.35
CA TYR A 24 15.09 2.69 -16.37
C TYR A 24 14.34 3.53 -17.39
N LYS A 25 14.41 3.15 -18.66
CA LYS A 25 13.80 3.88 -19.76
C LYS A 25 13.03 2.95 -20.70
N ALA A 26 11.74 3.18 -20.84
CA ALA A 26 10.88 2.47 -21.78
C ALA A 26 11.15 2.93 -23.24
N LYS A 27 11.14 1.99 -24.17
CA LYS A 27 11.24 2.24 -25.61
C LYS A 27 9.84 2.24 -26.23
N GLY A 28 9.68 2.92 -27.37
CA GLY A 28 8.41 2.99 -28.08
C GLY A 28 7.41 3.96 -27.43
N ASP A 29 6.18 3.94 -27.88
CA ASP A 29 5.13 4.84 -27.40
C ASP A 29 4.63 4.41 -26.01
N LEU A 30 4.38 5.38 -25.14
CA LEU A 30 3.78 5.10 -23.83
C LEU A 30 2.32 4.65 -24.02
N ALA A 31 1.93 3.62 -23.28
CA ALA A 31 0.57 3.12 -23.25
C ALA A 31 0.18 2.72 -21.82
N MET A 32 -0.90 3.31 -21.29
CA MET A 32 -1.41 2.94 -19.98
C MET A 32 -1.77 1.45 -19.96
N CYS A 33 -1.35 0.75 -18.92
CA CYS A 33 -1.44 -0.71 -18.78
C CYS A 33 -0.76 -1.53 -19.90
N GLY A 34 0.05 -0.89 -20.74
CA GLY A 34 0.80 -1.51 -21.83
C GLY A 34 2.29 -1.25 -21.71
N ASN A 35 2.79 -0.17 -22.32
CA ASN A 35 4.21 0.14 -22.37
C ASN A 35 4.57 1.37 -21.53
N GLY A 36 5.52 1.20 -20.62
CA GLY A 36 6.01 2.21 -19.69
C GLY A 36 6.07 1.70 -18.25
N PHE A 37 6.59 2.52 -17.37
CA PHE A 37 6.71 2.19 -15.95
C PHE A 37 5.56 2.77 -15.14
N HIS A 38 4.75 1.89 -14.54
CA HIS A 38 3.59 2.29 -13.76
C HIS A 38 3.97 2.61 -12.31
N CYS A 39 3.43 3.71 -11.83
CA CYS A 39 3.54 4.18 -10.45
C CYS A 39 2.29 5.00 -10.07
N CYS A 40 2.21 5.49 -8.85
CA CYS A 40 1.12 6.34 -8.37
C CYS A 40 1.65 7.64 -7.79
N GLN A 41 0.90 8.70 -7.89
CA GLN A 41 1.26 10.01 -7.31
C GLN A 41 1.25 9.96 -5.78
N ARG A 42 0.30 9.20 -5.22
CA ARG A 42 0.15 9.05 -3.76
C ARG A 42 0.47 7.63 -3.34
N LEU A 43 1.13 7.50 -2.19
CA LEU A 43 1.45 6.20 -1.61
C LEU A 43 0.19 5.36 -1.35
N PHE A 44 -0.89 6.02 -0.92
CA PHE A 44 -2.19 5.40 -0.68
C PHE A 44 -2.71 4.62 -1.89
N ASP A 45 -2.52 5.14 -3.10
CA ASP A 45 -3.08 4.53 -4.32
C ASP A 45 -2.32 3.26 -4.74
N VAL A 46 -1.06 3.11 -4.33
CA VAL A 46 -0.24 1.93 -4.63
C VAL A 46 -0.84 0.65 -4.02
N GLN A 47 -1.50 0.75 -2.86
CA GLN A 47 -2.14 -0.39 -2.21
C GLN A 47 -3.29 -1.02 -3.02
N ASN A 48 -3.89 -0.26 -3.96
CA ASN A 48 -4.94 -0.80 -4.83
C ASN A 48 -4.43 -1.94 -5.72
N CYS A 49 -3.11 -1.98 -5.95
CA CYS A 49 -2.46 -2.99 -6.78
C CYS A 49 -1.52 -3.92 -6.01
N TYR A 50 -1.03 -3.50 -4.84
CA TYR A 50 0.00 -4.19 -4.08
C TYR A 50 -0.33 -4.22 -2.58
N SER A 51 -0.39 -5.43 -2.02
CA SER A 51 -0.58 -5.61 -0.58
C SER A 51 0.71 -5.27 0.17
N PRO A 52 0.68 -4.36 1.15
CA PRO A 52 1.84 -4.05 1.98
C PRO A 52 2.40 -5.23 2.79
N ALA A 53 1.60 -6.28 2.99
CA ALA A 53 2.06 -7.48 3.68
C ALA A 53 3.09 -8.30 2.87
N ASN A 54 3.04 -8.21 1.52
CA ASN A 54 3.82 -9.07 0.64
C ASN A 54 4.63 -8.30 -0.41
N SER A 55 4.66 -6.96 -0.31
CA SER A 55 5.28 -6.11 -1.32
C SER A 55 6.27 -5.14 -0.69
N ARG A 56 7.24 -4.73 -1.48
CA ARG A 56 8.20 -3.68 -1.12
C ARG A 56 7.75 -2.38 -1.75
N PHE A 57 7.78 -1.30 -1.00
CA PHE A 57 7.31 0.02 -1.43
C PHE A 57 8.47 0.99 -1.56
N PHE A 58 8.43 1.79 -2.60
CA PHE A 58 9.51 2.70 -2.97
C PHE A 58 9.00 4.10 -3.25
N GLU A 59 9.78 5.08 -2.82
CA GLU A 59 9.76 6.40 -3.40
C GLU A 59 10.51 6.36 -4.73
N VAL A 60 9.87 6.88 -5.79
CA VAL A 60 10.45 6.89 -7.13
C VAL A 60 10.50 8.30 -7.69
N CYS A 61 11.45 8.52 -8.58
CA CYS A 61 11.50 9.70 -9.42
C CYS A 61 11.16 9.31 -10.86
N ILE A 62 10.21 10.01 -11.48
CA ILE A 62 9.88 9.81 -12.88
C ILE A 62 10.33 11.00 -13.73
N GLY A 63 10.65 10.71 -14.99
CA GLY A 63 11.08 11.70 -15.97
C GLY A 63 10.01 12.72 -16.33
N LYS A 64 10.22 13.44 -17.43
CA LYS A 64 9.31 14.52 -17.86
C LYS A 64 8.13 14.03 -18.70
N GLU A 65 8.21 12.79 -19.21
CA GLU A 65 7.21 12.22 -20.10
C GLU A 65 6.45 11.09 -19.39
N TRP A 66 5.17 11.31 -19.16
CA TRP A 66 4.26 10.32 -18.55
C TRP A 66 2.83 10.51 -19.05
N LEU A 67 2.03 9.45 -18.90
CA LEU A 67 0.58 9.47 -19.03
C LEU A 67 -0.03 9.36 -17.63
N GLU A 68 -1.22 9.95 -17.45
CA GLU A 68 -1.97 9.88 -16.19
C GLU A 68 -3.40 9.41 -16.48
N GLU A 69 -3.86 8.43 -15.70
CA GLU A 69 -5.23 7.94 -15.75
C GLU A 69 -5.68 7.54 -14.34
N GLY A 70 -6.60 8.31 -13.78
CA GLY A 70 -7.09 8.11 -12.41
C GLY A 70 -5.99 8.26 -11.37
N ASP A 71 -5.70 7.18 -10.66
CA ASP A 71 -4.67 7.09 -9.62
C ASP A 71 -3.29 6.63 -10.14
N LYS A 72 -3.19 6.34 -11.45
CA LYS A 72 -2.01 5.73 -12.07
C LYS A 72 -1.27 6.70 -12.97
N LEU A 73 0.05 6.58 -12.90
CA LEU A 73 1.00 7.21 -13.83
C LEU A 73 1.71 6.12 -14.62
N CYS A 74 1.90 6.35 -15.92
CA CYS A 74 2.72 5.53 -16.79
C CYS A 74 3.87 6.38 -17.33
N ALA A 75 5.08 6.17 -16.83
CA ALA A 75 6.23 7.01 -17.11
C ALA A 75 7.22 6.37 -18.11
N ARG A 76 7.83 7.21 -18.95
CA ARG A 76 8.91 6.77 -19.82
C ARG A 76 10.16 6.43 -19.06
N GLU A 77 10.49 7.20 -18.04
CA GLU A 77 11.68 6.99 -17.20
C GLU A 77 11.28 6.88 -15.74
N ILE A 78 11.89 5.94 -15.04
CA ILE A 78 11.70 5.74 -13.60
C ILE A 78 13.01 5.39 -12.92
N THR A 79 13.18 5.89 -11.71
CA THR A 79 14.29 5.52 -10.81
C THR A 79 13.69 5.21 -9.43
N LEU A 80 13.99 4.05 -8.87
CA LEU A 80 13.70 3.75 -7.48
C LEU A 80 14.71 4.50 -6.61
N VAL A 81 14.25 5.53 -5.89
CA VAL A 81 15.13 6.41 -5.11
C VAL A 81 15.50 5.79 -3.78
N ARG A 82 14.49 5.28 -3.06
CA ARG A 82 14.68 4.59 -1.78
C ARG A 82 13.51 3.67 -1.48
N GLU A 83 13.77 2.65 -0.70
CA GLU A 83 12.73 1.82 -0.11
C GLU A 83 12.11 2.53 1.09
N LEU A 84 10.81 2.42 1.23
CA LEU A 84 10.07 2.91 2.39
C LEU A 84 10.10 1.86 3.50
N THR A 85 10.32 2.29 4.72
CA THR A 85 10.17 1.43 5.88
C THR A 85 8.70 1.04 6.07
N PHE A 86 8.45 -0.07 6.74
CA PHE A 86 7.08 -0.50 7.04
C PHE A 86 6.29 0.60 7.80
N ALA A 87 6.93 1.31 8.73
CA ALA A 87 6.31 2.41 9.44
C ALA A 87 5.91 3.57 8.52
N GLU A 88 6.74 3.93 7.53
CA GLU A 88 6.42 4.95 6.53
C GLU A 88 5.26 4.52 5.63
N VAL A 89 5.25 3.26 5.21
CA VAL A 89 4.14 2.70 4.41
C VAL A 89 2.85 2.78 5.21
N MET A 90 2.85 2.33 6.45
CA MET A 90 1.67 2.37 7.32
C MET A 90 1.18 3.80 7.57
N ALA A 91 2.09 4.74 7.85
CA ALA A 91 1.75 6.15 8.02
C ALA A 91 1.17 6.76 6.74
N GLY A 92 1.73 6.43 5.58
CA GLY A 92 1.24 6.91 4.28
C GLY A 92 -0.11 6.34 3.86
N LEU A 93 -0.43 5.13 4.31
CA LEU A 93 -1.73 4.49 4.05
C LEU A 93 -2.82 4.95 5.02
N ASN A 94 -2.45 5.55 6.15
CA ASN A 94 -3.37 6.14 7.12
C ASN A 94 -3.72 7.62 6.82
N LEU A 95 -3.44 8.11 5.62
CA LEU A 95 -3.91 9.41 5.17
C LEU A 95 -5.37 9.28 4.69
N ASP A 96 -6.21 10.22 5.07
CA ASP A 96 -7.56 10.32 4.51
C ASP A 96 -7.49 10.60 2.99
N GLY A 97 -8.62 10.52 2.30
CA GLY A 97 -8.69 10.78 0.85
C GLY A 97 -8.23 12.20 0.44
N ASN A 98 -7.99 13.10 1.41
CA ASN A 98 -7.48 14.45 1.23
C ASN A 98 -5.98 14.58 1.58
N GLY A 99 -5.32 13.46 1.93
CA GLY A 99 -3.91 13.43 2.30
C GLY A 99 -3.62 13.97 3.70
N GLN A 100 -4.65 14.04 4.58
CA GLN A 100 -4.45 14.41 5.98
C GLN A 100 -4.18 13.16 6.83
N PRO A 101 -3.26 13.25 7.83
CA PRO A 101 -3.05 12.16 8.77
C PRO A 101 -4.36 11.82 9.47
N PHE A 102 -4.72 10.55 9.51
CA PHE A 102 -5.77 10.09 10.42
C PHE A 102 -5.35 10.39 11.86
N GLU A 103 -6.18 11.09 12.60
CA GLU A 103 -5.97 11.21 14.03
C GLU A 103 -6.15 9.83 14.68
N ILE A 104 -5.08 9.28 15.22
CA ILE A 104 -5.10 8.05 16.01
C ILE A 104 -6.01 8.31 17.22
N GLY A 105 -7.17 7.68 17.24
CA GLY A 105 -8.10 7.76 18.38
C GLY A 105 -9.58 7.93 18.03
N LYS A 106 -9.94 8.22 16.79
CA LYS A 106 -11.34 8.34 16.37
C LYS A 106 -11.65 7.42 15.19
N ASN A 107 -12.12 6.20 15.49
CA ASN A 107 -12.69 5.27 14.52
C ASN A 107 -11.74 4.81 13.39
N THR A 108 -10.44 4.84 13.61
CA THR A 108 -9.45 4.48 12.60
C THR A 108 -8.99 3.04 12.74
N ASN A 109 -8.90 2.37 11.60
CA ASN A 109 -8.29 1.06 11.52
C ASN A 109 -6.78 1.19 11.28
N LEU A 110 -5.98 0.39 12.00
CA LEU A 110 -4.55 0.20 11.74
C LEU A 110 -4.35 -1.17 11.11
N GLY A 111 -3.95 -1.22 9.83
CA GLY A 111 -3.80 -2.45 9.06
C GLY A 111 -4.74 -2.51 7.87
N PHE A 112 -4.82 -3.68 7.23
CA PHE A 112 -5.46 -3.86 5.92
C PHE A 112 -6.75 -4.67 6.00
N ASN A 113 -7.65 -4.41 5.05
CA ASN A 113 -8.89 -5.13 4.86
C ASN A 113 -9.81 -5.17 6.10
N ASN A 114 -9.69 -4.18 6.99
CA ASN A 114 -10.55 -4.08 8.15
C ASN A 114 -11.91 -3.48 7.75
N ARG A 115 -12.99 -4.04 8.28
CA ARG A 115 -14.35 -3.49 8.17
C ARG A 115 -14.87 -3.14 9.56
N GLY A 116 -15.30 -1.91 9.73
CA GLY A 116 -15.69 -1.36 11.04
C GLY A 116 -14.66 -0.36 11.55
N ASN A 117 -14.61 -0.13 12.86
CA ASN A 117 -13.83 0.96 13.44
C ASN A 117 -12.80 0.47 14.46
N SER A 118 -11.68 1.21 14.56
CA SER A 118 -10.67 1.04 15.61
C SER A 118 -10.06 -0.37 15.70
N ASN A 119 -9.92 -1.05 14.55
CA ASN A 119 -9.24 -2.34 14.50
C ASN A 119 -7.74 -2.16 14.33
N ILE A 120 -6.95 -2.99 15.00
CA ILE A 120 -5.49 -3.06 14.88
C ILE A 120 -5.11 -4.45 14.37
N GLY A 121 -4.47 -4.50 13.20
CA GLY A 121 -4.13 -5.74 12.49
C GLY A 121 -4.86 -5.83 11.16
N ASN A 122 -4.97 -7.02 10.59
CA ASN A 122 -5.47 -7.20 9.23
C ASN A 122 -6.75 -8.04 9.19
N SER A 123 -7.62 -7.72 8.23
CA SER A 123 -8.79 -8.52 7.90
C SER A 123 -9.74 -8.76 9.08
N ASN A 124 -9.91 -7.75 9.94
CA ASN A 124 -10.89 -7.81 11.02
C ASN A 124 -12.24 -7.28 10.54
N ILE A 125 -13.32 -7.89 10.99
CA ILE A 125 -14.71 -7.46 10.76
C ILE A 125 -15.34 -7.13 12.10
N GLY A 126 -15.81 -5.91 12.26
CA GLY A 126 -16.37 -5.39 13.51
C GLY A 126 -15.54 -4.26 14.08
N ASN A 127 -15.61 -4.01 15.37
CA ASN A 127 -14.98 -2.84 15.99
C ASN A 127 -14.00 -3.23 17.10
N SER A 128 -12.93 -2.45 17.22
CA SER A 128 -11.98 -2.53 18.34
C SER A 128 -11.32 -3.89 18.50
N ASN A 129 -11.03 -4.58 17.39
CA ASN A 129 -10.29 -5.83 17.42
C ASN A 129 -8.78 -5.56 17.36
N ILE A 130 -8.01 -6.36 18.09
CA ILE A 130 -6.53 -6.35 18.07
C ILE A 130 -6.04 -7.73 17.64
N GLY A 131 -5.35 -7.79 16.50
CA GLY A 131 -4.89 -9.02 15.87
C GLY A 131 -5.42 -9.15 14.45
N ASN A 132 -5.45 -10.35 13.92
CA ASN A 132 -5.82 -10.57 12.52
C ASN A 132 -6.98 -11.54 12.40
N TYR A 133 -7.81 -11.34 11.37
CA TYR A 133 -8.91 -12.24 11.00
C TYR A 133 -9.92 -12.45 12.14
N ASN A 134 -10.25 -11.41 12.89
CA ASN A 134 -11.30 -11.48 13.89
C ASN A 134 -12.63 -11.02 13.28
N GLU A 135 -13.71 -11.72 13.63
CA GLU A 135 -15.08 -11.34 13.32
C GLU A 135 -15.87 -11.10 14.60
N GLY A 136 -16.45 -9.92 14.71
CA GLY A 136 -17.12 -9.43 15.93
C GLY A 136 -16.41 -8.23 16.54
N ASN A 137 -16.62 -7.97 17.82
CA ASN A 137 -16.11 -6.77 18.44
C ASN A 137 -15.24 -7.07 19.68
N TYR A 138 -14.26 -6.20 19.91
CA TYR A 138 -13.41 -6.24 21.11
C TYR A 138 -12.63 -7.55 21.29
N ASN A 139 -12.22 -8.20 20.18
CA ASN A 139 -11.40 -9.40 20.25
C ASN A 139 -9.91 -9.03 20.33
N ARG A 140 -9.16 -9.79 21.10
CA ARG A 140 -7.70 -9.69 21.22
C ARG A 140 -7.05 -11.03 20.89
N GLY A 141 -6.32 -11.09 19.82
CA GLY A 141 -5.72 -12.31 19.28
C GLY A 141 -6.10 -12.48 17.82
N ASN A 142 -5.97 -13.68 17.29
CA ASN A 142 -6.21 -13.95 15.88
C ASN A 142 -7.29 -15.02 15.68
N TYR A 143 -8.03 -14.90 14.59
CA TYR A 143 -9.03 -15.88 14.17
C TYR A 143 -10.12 -16.12 15.22
N ASN A 144 -10.62 -15.06 15.85
CA ASN A 144 -11.72 -15.16 16.81
C ASN A 144 -13.05 -14.82 16.13
N GLU A 145 -14.11 -15.54 16.49
CA GLU A 145 -15.48 -15.28 16.09
C GLU A 145 -16.33 -14.93 17.32
N GLY A 146 -17.15 -13.89 17.21
CA GLY A 146 -17.92 -13.36 18.32
C GLY A 146 -17.24 -12.16 19.00
N ASN A 147 -17.65 -11.87 20.22
CA ASN A 147 -17.21 -10.66 20.91
C ASN A 147 -16.42 -10.96 22.19
N TYR A 148 -15.53 -10.04 22.54
CA TYR A 148 -14.78 -10.06 23.80
C TYR A 148 -13.91 -11.31 24.01
N ASN A 149 -13.43 -11.92 22.94
CA ASN A 149 -12.52 -13.06 23.04
C ASN A 149 -11.08 -12.60 23.30
N GLU A 150 -10.39 -13.31 24.16
CA GLU A 150 -8.94 -13.16 24.38
C GLU A 150 -8.22 -14.48 24.06
N GLY A 151 -7.15 -14.39 23.24
CA GLY A 151 -6.45 -15.55 22.68
C GLY A 151 -6.77 -15.76 21.21
N ASN A 152 -6.41 -16.90 20.68
CA ASN A 152 -6.60 -17.22 19.27
C ASN A 152 -7.62 -18.35 19.08
N TYR A 153 -8.32 -18.34 17.94
CA TYR A 153 -9.25 -19.41 17.56
C TYR A 153 -10.38 -19.65 18.60
N LYS A 154 -11.07 -18.59 18.97
CA LYS A 154 -12.21 -18.62 19.91
C LYS A 154 -13.52 -18.44 19.15
#